data_8e0d4d634578fa42cf7d12dbecda0897
#
_entry.id   8e0d4d634578fa42cf7d12dbecda0897
#
_cell.length_a   1.000
_cell.length_b   1.000
_cell.length_c   1.000
_cell.angle_alpha   90.00
_cell.angle_beta   90.00
_cell.angle_gamma   90.00
#
_symmetry.space_group_name_H-M   'P 1'
#
loop_
_entity.id
_entity.type
_entity.pdbx_description
1 polymer ?
#
loop_
_entity_poly.entity_id
_entity_poly.type
_entity_poly.pdbx_seq_one_letter_code
_entity_poly.pdbx_strand_id
1 'polypeptide(L)'
;MDKGGDWRRLKALVLDSVSSPITKRVYNLGLDEFFTWYGQEPRPGFTKATVAAWRVALEARGLGAVSINVRIKAVRKLAVEAANNVC
;
A
#
# COMPACT_ATOMS: atom_id res chain seq x y z
N MET A 1 -9.37 -15.35 10.16
CA MET A 1 -9.58 -14.68 8.90
C MET A 1 -8.28 -14.56 8.12
N ASP A 2 -8.32 -14.85 6.87
CA ASP A 2 -7.12 -14.80 6.04
C ASP A 2 -6.93 -13.39 5.48
N LYS A 3 -6.09 -12.61 6.16
CA LYS A 3 -5.80 -11.25 5.73
C LYS A 3 -5.09 -11.20 4.38
N GLY A 4 -4.35 -12.25 4.06
CA GLY A 4 -3.66 -12.32 2.78
C GLY A 4 -4.62 -12.32 1.60
N GLY A 5 -5.73 -13.04 1.71
CA GLY A 5 -6.76 -13.07 0.69
C GLY A 5 -7.43 -11.72 0.50
N ASP A 6 -7.75 -11.07 1.62
CA ASP A 6 -8.36 -9.73 1.59
C ASP A 6 -7.43 -8.71 0.95
N TRP A 7 -6.14 -8.74 1.32
CA TRP A 7 -5.16 -7.81 0.77
C TRP A 7 -4.99 -7.99 -0.74
N ARG A 8 -5.00 -9.23 -1.22
CA ARG A 8 -4.91 -9.49 -2.67
C ARG A 8 -6.09 -8.90 -3.41
N ARG A 9 -7.28 -9.04 -2.85
CA ARG A 9 -8.49 -8.49 -3.45
C ARG A 9 -8.44 -6.98 -3.51
N LEU A 10 -8.04 -6.35 -2.41
CA LEU A 10 -7.91 -4.90 -2.34
C LEU A 10 -6.85 -4.39 -3.30
N LYS A 11 -5.73 -5.10 -3.40
CA LYS A 11 -4.67 -4.75 -4.34
C LYS A 11 -5.20 -4.78 -5.77
N ALA A 12 -5.96 -5.80 -6.13
CA ALA A 12 -6.55 -5.91 -7.46
C ALA A 12 -7.46 -4.73 -7.75
N LEU A 13 -8.28 -4.32 -6.78
CA LEU A 13 -9.17 -3.18 -6.94
C LEU A 13 -8.38 -1.89 -7.18
N VAL A 14 -7.30 -1.69 -6.43
CA VAL A 14 -6.44 -0.53 -6.62
C VAL A 14 -5.84 -0.52 -8.02
N LEU A 15 -5.31 -1.65 -8.46
CA LEU A 15 -4.68 -1.75 -9.78
C LEU A 15 -5.69 -1.54 -10.90
N ASP A 16 -6.92 -2.04 -10.72
CA ASP A 16 -7.98 -1.85 -11.71
C ASP A 16 -8.41 -0.40 -11.84
N SER A 17 -8.22 0.40 -10.80
CA SER A 17 -8.59 1.81 -10.83
C SER A 17 -7.58 2.67 -11.58
N VAL A 18 -6.45 2.10 -11.97
CA VAL A 18 -5.37 2.81 -12.66
C VAL A 18 -5.37 2.40 -14.12
N SER A 19 -5.40 3.36 -15.03
CA SER A 19 -5.44 3.07 -16.47
C SER A 19 -4.06 2.90 -17.11
N SER A 20 -3.03 3.54 -16.55
CA SER A 20 -1.67 3.47 -17.12
C SER A 20 -0.97 2.17 -16.76
N PRO A 21 -0.48 1.38 -17.75
CA PRO A 21 0.26 0.16 -17.45
C PRO A 21 1.53 0.41 -16.63
N ILE A 22 2.20 1.52 -16.88
CA ILE A 22 3.42 1.87 -16.14
C ILE A 22 3.07 2.15 -14.67
N THR A 23 2.01 2.93 -14.45
CA THR A 23 1.56 3.24 -13.10
C THR A 23 1.09 1.99 -12.37
N LYS A 24 0.39 1.08 -13.07
CA LYS A 24 -0.01 -0.20 -12.47
C LYS A 24 1.20 -0.98 -11.96
N ARG A 25 2.26 -1.03 -12.75
CA ARG A 25 3.47 -1.75 -12.38
C ARG A 25 4.10 -1.15 -11.11
N VAL A 26 4.22 0.18 -11.08
CA VAL A 26 4.80 0.87 -9.94
C VAL A 26 3.95 0.69 -8.69
N TYR A 27 2.62 0.81 -8.83
CA TYR A 27 1.71 0.60 -7.71
C TYR A 27 1.77 -0.84 -7.20
N ASN A 28 1.82 -1.81 -8.12
CA ASN A 28 1.91 -3.21 -7.74
C ASN A 28 3.17 -3.47 -6.90
N LEU A 29 4.31 -2.95 -7.35
CA LEU A 29 5.55 -3.08 -6.62
C LEU A 29 5.47 -2.41 -5.25
N GLY A 30 4.94 -1.19 -5.20
CA GLY A 30 4.81 -0.45 -3.95
C GLY A 30 3.92 -1.17 -2.95
N LEU A 31 2.80 -1.72 -3.42
CA LEU A 31 1.89 -2.46 -2.54
C LEU A 31 2.51 -3.75 -2.03
N ASP A 32 3.25 -4.46 -2.87
CA ASP A 32 3.95 -5.66 -2.43
C ASP A 32 4.99 -5.34 -1.36
N GLU A 33 5.73 -4.26 -1.54
CA GLU A 33 6.70 -3.80 -0.55
C GLU A 33 6.00 -3.42 0.76
N PHE A 34 4.87 -2.75 0.65
CA PHE A 34 4.10 -2.36 1.83
C PHE A 34 3.61 -3.58 2.60
N PHE A 35 3.05 -4.56 1.89
CA PHE A 35 2.54 -5.77 2.54
C PHE A 35 3.65 -6.55 3.24
N THR A 36 4.81 -6.63 2.61
CA THR A 36 5.98 -7.28 3.21
C THR A 36 6.38 -6.58 4.50
N TRP A 37 6.48 -5.25 4.46
CA TRP A 37 6.83 -4.46 5.63
C TRP A 37 5.77 -4.58 6.71
N TYR A 38 4.50 -4.48 6.32
CA TYR A 38 3.38 -4.50 7.26
C TYR A 38 3.29 -5.85 7.98
N GLY A 39 3.65 -6.92 7.31
CA GLY A 39 3.60 -8.27 7.88
C GLY A 39 4.79 -8.65 8.75
N GLN A 40 5.86 -7.84 8.76
CA GLN A 40 7.06 -8.17 9.54
C GLN A 40 6.85 -8.06 11.05
N GLU A 41 5.98 -7.18 11.48
CA GLU A 41 5.71 -6.94 12.90
C GLU A 41 4.21 -6.80 13.11
N PRO A 42 3.71 -7.23 14.29
CA PRO A 42 2.30 -6.99 14.62
C PRO A 42 2.04 -5.49 14.64
N ARG A 43 0.95 -5.08 13.99
CA ARG A 43 0.57 -3.68 13.95
C ARG A 43 -0.90 -3.56 14.33
N PRO A 44 -1.29 -2.47 15.00
CA PRO A 44 -2.66 -2.35 15.53
C PRO A 44 -3.73 -2.22 14.45
N GLY A 45 -3.36 -1.89 13.24
CA GLY A 45 -4.33 -1.78 12.17
C GLY A 45 -3.82 -0.91 11.04
N PHE A 46 -4.65 -0.75 10.03
CA PHE A 46 -4.32 0.07 8.87
C PHE A 46 -4.86 1.48 9.12
N THR A 47 -4.01 2.37 9.61
CA THR A 47 -4.37 3.74 9.96
C THR A 47 -3.42 4.72 9.30
N LYS A 48 -3.70 6.02 9.48
CA LYS A 48 -2.78 7.06 9.02
C LYS A 48 -1.40 6.91 9.66
N ALA A 49 -1.37 6.47 10.91
CA ALA A 49 -0.10 6.24 11.61
C ALA A 49 0.71 5.14 10.93
N THR A 50 0.04 4.10 10.44
CA THR A 50 0.70 3.01 9.72
C THR A 50 1.34 3.53 8.43
N VAL A 51 0.62 4.35 7.68
CA VAL A 51 1.14 4.93 6.44
C VAL A 51 2.32 5.86 6.74
N ALA A 52 2.22 6.68 7.77
CA ALA A 52 3.29 7.58 8.17
C ALA A 52 4.54 6.80 8.57
N ALA A 53 4.37 5.71 9.32
CA ALA A 53 5.49 4.87 9.73
C ALA A 53 6.18 4.24 8.51
N TRP A 54 5.40 3.81 7.53
CA TRP A 54 5.97 3.25 6.31
C TRP A 54 6.74 4.31 5.52
N ARG A 55 6.22 5.54 5.47
CA ARG A 55 6.92 6.64 4.81
C ARG A 55 8.31 6.84 5.43
N VAL A 56 8.38 6.84 6.75
CA VAL A 56 9.66 6.97 7.46
C VAL A 56 10.60 5.82 7.09
N ALA A 57 10.07 4.59 7.02
CA ALA A 57 10.86 3.44 6.62
C ALA A 57 11.40 3.58 5.19
N LEU A 58 10.61 4.13 4.28
CA LEU A 58 11.04 4.37 2.91
C LEU A 58 12.13 5.44 2.86
N GLU A 59 12.00 6.48 3.64
CA GLU A 59 13.01 7.53 3.74
C GLU A 59 14.33 6.96 4.27
N ALA A 60 14.24 6.08 5.25
CA ALA A 60 15.42 5.43 5.81
C ALA A 60 16.13 4.54 4.78
N ARG A 61 15.41 4.04 3.79
CA ARG A 61 16.00 3.25 2.70
C ARG A 61 16.70 4.11 1.67
N GLY A 62 16.62 5.43 1.78
CA GLY A 62 17.27 6.34 0.85
C GLY A 62 16.51 6.59 -0.44
N LEU A 63 15.22 6.28 -0.49
CA LEU A 63 14.40 6.51 -1.69
C LEU A 63 14.16 8.00 -1.88
N GLY A 64 14.09 8.42 -3.14
CA GLY A 64 13.80 9.81 -3.48
C GLY A 64 12.32 10.14 -3.24
N ALA A 65 12.05 11.45 -3.16
CA ALA A 65 10.70 11.94 -2.87
C ALA A 65 9.66 11.44 -3.86
N VAL A 66 9.99 11.39 -5.14
CA VAL A 66 9.06 10.94 -6.17
C VAL A 66 8.68 9.47 -5.96
N SER A 67 9.69 8.62 -5.70
CA SER A 67 9.46 7.20 -5.45
C SER A 67 8.61 6.98 -4.22
N ILE A 68 8.89 7.72 -3.15
CA ILE A 68 8.12 7.64 -1.92
C ILE A 68 6.68 8.06 -2.16
N ASN A 69 6.47 9.19 -2.85
CA ASN A 69 5.13 9.71 -3.10
C ASN A 69 4.28 8.75 -3.91
N VAL A 70 4.84 8.10 -4.91
CA VAL A 70 4.10 7.13 -5.73
C VAL A 70 3.64 5.96 -4.86
N ARG A 71 4.54 5.44 -4.02
CA ARG A 71 4.21 4.33 -3.13
C ARG A 71 3.16 4.73 -2.10
N ILE A 72 3.27 5.91 -1.55
CA ILE A 72 2.27 6.42 -0.58
C ILE A 72 0.91 6.58 -1.25
N LYS A 73 0.87 7.08 -2.47
CA LYS A 73 -0.39 7.19 -3.22
C LYS A 73 -1.06 5.83 -3.40
N ALA A 74 -0.27 4.80 -3.73
CA ALA A 74 -0.79 3.45 -3.89
C ALA A 74 -1.43 2.96 -2.59
N VAL A 75 -0.74 3.15 -1.46
CA VAL A 75 -1.24 2.72 -0.16
C VAL A 75 -2.47 3.53 0.26
N ARG A 76 -2.52 4.81 -0.06
CA ARG A 76 -3.71 5.63 0.22
C ARG A 76 -4.92 5.13 -0.57
N LYS A 77 -4.73 4.76 -1.83
CA LYS A 77 -5.81 4.15 -2.61
C LYS A 77 -6.23 2.82 -1.99
N LEU A 78 -5.28 2.04 -1.52
CA LEU A 78 -5.58 0.79 -0.83
C LEU A 78 -6.44 1.06 0.42
N ALA A 79 -6.10 2.09 1.19
CA ALA A 79 -6.87 2.45 2.38
C ALA A 79 -8.30 2.85 2.03
N VAL A 80 -8.49 3.59 0.93
CA VAL A 80 -9.83 3.97 0.46
C VAL A 80 -10.63 2.74 0.08
N GLU A 81 -10.02 1.81 -0.66
CA GLU A 81 -10.71 0.58 -1.06
C GLU A 81 -11.05 -0.27 0.16
N ALA A 82 -10.14 -0.34 1.12
CA ALA A 82 -10.40 -1.08 2.36
C ALA A 82 -11.59 -0.49 3.12
N ALA A 83 -11.67 0.84 3.21
CA ALA A 83 -12.77 1.51 3.87
C ALA A 83 -14.09 1.27 3.15
N ASN A 84 -14.07 1.25 1.82
CA ASN A 84 -15.28 1.06 1.02
C ASN A 84 -15.77 -0.40 1.04
N ASN A 85 -14.90 -1.35 1.34
CA ASN A 85 -15.22 -2.76 1.31
C ASN A 85 -15.37 -3.39 2.70
N VAL A 86 -15.25 -2.59 3.75
CA VAL A 86 -15.52 -3.02 5.13
C VAL A 86 -16.93 -2.58 5.48
N CYS A 87 -17.74 -3.51 5.89
CA CYS A 87 -19.14 -3.21 6.25
C CYS A 87 -19.31 -3.19 7.73
#